data_3218f0bc6eaa5afc886ae2a11c656008
#
_entry.id   3218f0bc6eaa5afc886ae2a11c656008
#
_cell.length_a   1.000
_cell.length_b   1.000
_cell.length_c   1.000
_cell.angle_alpha   90.00
_cell.angle_beta   90.00
_cell.angle_gamma   90.00
#
_symmetry.space_group_name_H-M   'P 1'
#
loop_
_entity.id
_entity.type
_entity.pdbx_description
1 polymer ?
#
loop_
_entity_poly.entity_id
_entity_poly.type
_entity_poly.pdbx_seq_one_letter_code
_entity_poly.pdbx_strand_id
1 'polypeptide(L)'
;MTFRIVNPDALGRPSGWNHGMLAPAGGRLLFVAGQTAPEPGGGLVEQWAGALERVLEVVRAAGGGPEHIGRMTVYVIDRQTYLASLKPLGEVHRRLMGRHYPAMTLVQVQALLEPNAAVEIEATAVLP
;
A
#
# COMPACT_ATOMS: atom_id res chain seq x y z
N MET A 1 -2.06 13.33 15.13
CA MET A 1 -0.81 13.48 14.37
C MET A 1 -1.02 12.98 12.97
N THR A 2 -0.83 13.87 12.00
CA THR A 2 -1.07 13.54 10.60
C THR A 2 0.16 13.88 9.77
N PHE A 3 0.32 13.19 8.65
CA PHE A 3 1.33 13.55 7.66
C PHE A 3 1.02 14.88 7.01
N ARG A 4 2.06 15.63 6.65
CA ARG A 4 1.92 16.75 5.72
C ARG A 4 2.15 16.21 4.31
N ILE A 5 1.17 16.37 3.45
CA ILE A 5 1.26 15.92 2.07
C ILE A 5 2.14 16.89 1.28
N VAL A 6 3.09 16.36 0.52
CA VAL A 6 4.05 17.15 -0.25
C VAL A 6 3.95 16.75 -1.72
N ASN A 7 3.27 17.58 -2.49
CA ASN A 7 3.10 17.37 -3.93
C ASN A 7 3.57 18.62 -4.67
N PRO A 8 4.87 18.70 -5.04
CA PRO A 8 5.39 19.88 -5.75
C PRO A 8 4.67 20.06 -7.10
N ASP A 9 4.32 21.30 -7.41
CA ASP A 9 3.64 21.63 -8.67
C ASP A 9 4.40 21.13 -9.89
N ALA A 10 5.73 21.21 -9.83
CA ALA A 10 6.58 20.79 -10.94
C ALA A 10 6.45 19.30 -11.31
N LEU A 11 5.98 18.48 -10.38
CA LEU A 11 5.82 17.03 -10.61
C LEU A 11 4.42 16.63 -11.04
N GLY A 12 3.51 17.59 -11.17
CA GLY A 12 2.14 17.33 -11.53
C GLY A 12 1.30 16.81 -10.36
N ARG A 13 0.00 16.68 -10.59
CA ARG A 13 -0.94 16.24 -9.58
C ARG A 13 -1.09 14.72 -9.63
N PRO A 14 -0.75 13.99 -8.54
CA PRO A 14 -0.94 12.54 -8.53
C PRO A 14 -2.42 12.18 -8.31
N SER A 15 -2.78 10.96 -8.68
CA SER A 15 -4.12 10.41 -8.46
C SER A 15 -3.99 9.02 -7.85
N GLY A 16 -4.59 8.84 -6.68
CA GLY A 16 -4.54 7.56 -5.95
C GLY A 16 -3.27 7.32 -5.16
N TRP A 17 -2.38 8.32 -5.08
CA TRP A 17 -1.13 8.28 -4.32
C TRP A 17 -0.63 9.71 -4.12
N ASN A 18 0.39 9.90 -3.30
CA ASN A 18 1.01 11.20 -3.10
C ASN A 18 2.51 11.11 -3.35
N HIS A 19 3.11 12.20 -3.81
CA HIS A 19 4.55 12.23 -4.07
C HIS A 19 5.36 12.12 -2.78
N GLY A 20 4.94 12.82 -1.74
CA GLY A 20 5.64 12.82 -0.47
C GLY A 20 4.69 12.91 0.71
N MET A 21 5.09 12.27 1.79
CA MET A 21 4.36 12.27 3.06
C MET A 21 5.37 12.62 4.16
N LEU A 22 5.31 13.86 4.64
CA LEU A 22 6.21 14.29 5.71
C LEU A 22 5.63 13.88 7.06
N ALA A 23 6.41 13.08 7.79
CA ALA A 23 5.98 12.59 9.09
C ALA A 23 5.97 13.70 10.14
N PRO A 24 5.04 13.64 11.10
CA PRO A 24 5.05 14.58 12.23
C PRO A 24 6.24 14.33 13.13
N ALA A 25 6.67 15.36 13.85
CA ALA A 25 7.75 15.24 14.81
C ALA A 25 7.37 14.27 15.94
N GLY A 26 8.32 13.45 16.37
CA GLY A 26 8.12 12.52 17.47
C GLY A 26 7.40 11.22 17.11
N GLY A 27 7.08 11.03 15.84
CA GLY A 27 6.44 9.80 15.40
C GLY A 27 7.39 8.60 15.49
N ARG A 28 6.82 7.44 15.80
CA ARG A 28 7.57 6.18 15.88
C ARG A 28 7.42 5.40 14.56
N LEU A 29 8.53 4.93 14.03
CA LEU A 29 8.52 4.17 12.79
C LEU A 29 8.13 2.72 13.02
N LEU A 30 7.25 2.21 12.16
CA LEU A 30 6.91 0.80 12.09
C LEU A 30 7.23 0.32 10.67
N PHE A 31 8.13 -0.63 10.57
CA PHE A 31 8.45 -1.27 9.29
C PHE A 31 7.61 -2.52 9.16
N VAL A 32 6.80 -2.58 8.12
CA VAL A 32 5.92 -3.72 7.85
C VAL A 32 6.52 -4.54 6.72
N ALA A 33 6.84 -5.80 7.03
CA ALA A 33 7.38 -6.72 6.04
C ALA A 33 6.40 -6.93 4.88
N GLY A 34 6.92 -7.34 3.74
CA GLY A 34 6.09 -7.68 2.59
C GLY A 34 5.07 -8.75 2.93
N GLN A 35 3.83 -8.50 2.57
CA GLN A 35 2.70 -9.40 2.79
C GLN A 35 2.12 -9.84 1.46
N THR A 36 1.84 -11.14 1.34
CA THR A 36 1.03 -11.70 0.27
C THR A 36 -0.34 -12.06 0.83
N ALA A 37 -1.29 -12.41 -0.02
CA ALA A 37 -2.58 -12.88 0.47
C ALA A 37 -2.41 -14.18 1.28
N PRO A 38 -3.24 -14.39 2.34
CA PRO A 38 -3.12 -15.60 3.19
C PRO A 38 -3.24 -16.89 2.40
N GLU A 39 -4.09 -16.89 1.37
CA GLU A 39 -4.27 -18.03 0.48
C GLU A 39 -4.08 -17.55 -0.95
N PRO A 40 -2.85 -17.62 -1.49
CA PRO A 40 -2.58 -17.11 -2.83
C PRO A 40 -3.26 -17.99 -3.88
N GLY A 41 -4.41 -17.58 -4.29
CA GLY A 41 -5.24 -18.13 -5.34
C GLY A 41 -6.22 -17.05 -5.74
N GLY A 42 -6.87 -17.20 -6.87
CA GLY A 42 -7.76 -16.16 -7.37
C GLY A 42 -6.99 -15.04 -8.05
N GLY A 43 -7.67 -13.96 -8.35
CA GLY A 43 -7.14 -12.86 -9.13
C GLY A 43 -6.39 -11.82 -8.34
N LEU A 44 -5.79 -10.88 -9.07
CA LEU A 44 -5.01 -9.79 -8.50
C LEU A 44 -5.78 -8.98 -7.47
N VAL A 45 -7.04 -8.64 -7.76
CA VAL A 45 -7.84 -7.77 -6.87
C VAL A 45 -8.05 -8.42 -5.51
N GLU A 46 -8.41 -9.70 -5.51
CA GLU A 46 -8.63 -10.45 -4.26
C GLU A 46 -7.35 -10.61 -3.46
N GLN A 47 -6.26 -10.90 -4.15
CA GLN A 47 -4.96 -11.04 -3.50
C GLN A 47 -4.45 -9.70 -2.96
N TRP A 48 -4.68 -8.61 -3.71
CA TRP A 48 -4.33 -7.27 -3.25
C TRP A 48 -5.06 -6.94 -1.95
N ALA A 49 -6.37 -7.18 -1.91
CA ALA A 49 -7.15 -6.95 -0.70
C ALA A 49 -6.62 -7.77 0.48
N GLY A 50 -6.33 -9.04 0.26
CA GLY A 50 -5.78 -9.92 1.31
C GLY A 50 -4.41 -9.47 1.81
N ALA A 51 -3.53 -9.09 0.89
CA ALA A 51 -2.20 -8.60 1.25
C ALA A 51 -2.29 -7.28 2.05
N LEU A 52 -3.13 -6.35 1.58
CA LEU A 52 -3.30 -5.07 2.26
C LEU A 52 -3.94 -5.24 3.64
N GLU A 53 -4.90 -6.14 3.79
CA GLU A 53 -5.48 -6.44 5.10
C GLU A 53 -4.42 -6.96 6.08
N ARG A 54 -3.47 -7.77 5.61
CA ARG A 54 -2.38 -8.25 6.46
C ARG A 54 -1.43 -7.14 6.86
N VAL A 55 -1.13 -6.21 5.94
CA VAL A 55 -0.37 -5.01 6.28
C VAL A 55 -1.09 -4.24 7.39
N LEU A 56 -2.39 -4.04 7.25
CA LEU A 56 -3.19 -3.32 8.23
C LEU A 56 -3.28 -4.05 9.57
N GLU A 57 -3.27 -5.39 9.59
CA GLU A 57 -3.21 -6.14 10.83
C GLU A 57 -1.95 -5.82 11.62
N VAL A 58 -0.81 -5.75 10.96
CA VAL A 58 0.46 -5.40 11.62
C VAL A 58 0.39 -3.97 12.17
N VAL A 59 -0.13 -3.04 11.37
CA VAL A 59 -0.26 -1.64 11.80
C VAL A 59 -1.19 -1.52 13.02
N ARG A 60 -2.32 -2.21 13.00
CA ARG A 60 -3.27 -2.21 14.12
C ARG A 60 -2.67 -2.85 15.37
N ALA A 61 -1.91 -3.91 15.20
CA ALA A 61 -1.24 -4.55 16.33
C ALA A 61 -0.25 -3.63 17.03
N ALA A 62 0.29 -2.66 16.30
CA ALA A 62 1.19 -1.64 16.85
C ALA A 62 0.42 -0.43 17.42
N GLY A 63 -0.91 -0.43 17.34
CA GLY A 63 -1.75 0.64 17.87
C GLY A 63 -2.12 1.70 16.84
N GLY A 64 -1.91 1.44 15.55
CA GLY A 64 -2.20 2.39 14.50
C GLY A 64 -3.40 2.01 13.63
N GLY A 65 -3.57 2.72 12.55
CA GLY A 65 -4.58 2.50 11.54
C GLY A 65 -4.06 2.88 10.16
N PRO A 66 -4.89 2.77 9.12
CA PRO A 66 -4.45 3.06 7.75
C PRO A 66 -3.87 4.46 7.59
N GLU A 67 -4.37 5.43 8.33
CA GLU A 67 -3.91 6.82 8.29
C GLU A 67 -2.46 7.01 8.72
N HIS A 68 -1.86 5.99 9.33
CA HIS A 68 -0.48 6.04 9.79
C HIS A 68 0.52 5.50 8.77
N ILE A 69 0.03 4.91 7.67
CA ILE A 69 0.91 4.42 6.61
C ILE A 69 1.41 5.60 5.79
N GLY A 70 2.73 5.80 5.77
CA GLY A 70 3.35 6.87 5.01
C GLY A 70 3.84 6.43 3.64
N ARG A 71 4.23 5.18 3.52
CA ARG A 71 4.78 4.63 2.29
C ARG A 71 4.33 3.19 2.09
N MET A 72 4.00 2.87 0.85
CA MET A 72 3.77 1.50 0.41
C MET A 72 4.61 1.21 -0.82
N THR A 73 5.16 0.00 -0.89
CA THR A 73 5.75 -0.53 -2.11
C THR A 73 4.94 -1.76 -2.52
N VAL A 74 4.51 -1.78 -3.75
CA VAL A 74 3.67 -2.86 -4.28
C VAL A 74 4.43 -3.54 -5.42
N TYR A 75 4.60 -4.85 -5.27
CA TYR A 75 5.24 -5.70 -6.27
C TYR A 75 4.18 -6.55 -6.93
N VAL A 76 4.04 -6.45 -8.26
CA VAL A 76 3.09 -7.25 -9.02
C VAL A 76 3.83 -8.13 -10.02
N ILE A 77 3.24 -9.27 -10.34
CA ILE A 77 3.82 -10.19 -11.33
C ILE A 77 3.47 -9.73 -12.76
N ASP A 78 2.30 -9.12 -12.93
CA ASP A 78 1.83 -8.73 -14.27
C ASP A 78 1.26 -7.31 -14.24
N ARG A 79 2.04 -6.38 -14.81
CA ARG A 79 1.65 -4.97 -14.90
C ARG A 79 0.38 -4.78 -15.72
N GLN A 80 0.17 -5.57 -16.76
CA GLN A 80 -1.01 -5.43 -17.61
C GLN A 80 -2.29 -5.78 -16.84
N THR A 81 -2.25 -6.83 -16.03
CA THR A 81 -3.37 -7.18 -15.15
C THR A 81 -3.67 -6.05 -14.17
N TYR A 82 -2.62 -5.44 -13.61
CA TYR A 82 -2.79 -4.27 -12.74
C TYR A 82 -3.50 -3.13 -13.47
N LEU A 83 -3.03 -2.77 -14.66
CA LEU A 83 -3.61 -1.67 -15.44
C LEU A 83 -5.08 -1.95 -15.84
N ALA A 84 -5.42 -3.21 -16.05
CA ALA A 84 -6.79 -3.62 -16.37
C ALA A 84 -7.70 -3.67 -15.14
N SER A 85 -7.15 -3.54 -13.94
CA SER A 85 -7.88 -3.71 -12.67
C SER A 85 -7.99 -2.42 -11.86
N LEU A 86 -7.69 -1.26 -12.42
CA LEU A 86 -7.61 0.00 -11.68
C LEU A 86 -8.90 0.34 -10.93
N LYS A 87 -10.05 0.13 -11.57
CA LYS A 87 -11.33 0.47 -10.94
C LYS A 87 -11.61 -0.40 -9.71
N PRO A 88 -11.60 -1.74 -9.79
CA PRO A 88 -11.84 -2.55 -8.62
C PRO A 88 -10.74 -2.40 -7.56
N LEU A 89 -9.48 -2.13 -7.95
CA LEU A 89 -8.42 -1.84 -6.98
C LEU A 89 -8.68 -0.53 -6.24
N GLY A 90 -9.21 0.49 -6.93
CA GLY A 90 -9.63 1.73 -6.29
C GLY A 90 -10.74 1.51 -5.27
N GLU A 91 -11.65 0.61 -5.54
CA GLU A 91 -12.72 0.24 -4.60
C GLU A 91 -12.17 -0.45 -3.35
N VAL A 92 -11.21 -1.36 -3.53
CA VAL A 92 -10.50 -2.02 -2.42
C VAL A 92 -9.79 -0.97 -1.57
N HIS A 93 -9.06 -0.05 -2.21
CA HIS A 93 -8.35 1.01 -1.50
C HIS A 93 -9.31 1.83 -0.64
N ARG A 94 -10.42 2.27 -1.24
CA ARG A 94 -11.40 3.09 -0.51
C ARG A 94 -11.98 2.34 0.68
N ARG A 95 -12.24 1.06 0.52
CA ARG A 95 -12.79 0.23 1.61
C ARG A 95 -11.80 0.04 2.75
N LEU A 96 -10.52 -0.18 2.43
CA LEU A 96 -9.51 -0.52 3.44
C LEU A 96 -8.74 0.69 3.96
N MET A 97 -8.46 1.65 3.11
CA MET A 97 -7.63 2.82 3.42
C MET A 97 -8.43 4.12 3.52
N GLY A 98 -9.67 4.11 3.06
CA GLY A 98 -10.47 5.32 3.02
C GLY A 98 -9.91 6.34 2.04
N ARG A 99 -9.79 7.58 2.46
CA ARG A 99 -9.24 8.67 1.65
C ARG A 99 -7.76 8.93 1.92
N HIS A 100 -7.11 7.98 2.56
CA HIS A 100 -5.69 8.10 2.85
C HIS A 100 -4.88 7.46 1.70
N TYR A 101 -4.03 8.26 1.07
CA TYR A 101 -3.23 7.84 -0.07
C TYR A 101 -1.75 8.04 0.26
N PRO A 102 -1.05 6.96 0.67
CA PRO A 102 0.38 7.07 0.99
C PRO A 102 1.24 7.41 -0.22
N ALA A 103 2.47 7.78 0.02
CA ALA A 103 3.49 7.73 -1.02
C ALA A 103 3.62 6.27 -1.45
N MET A 104 3.62 6.01 -2.76
CA MET A 104 3.56 4.64 -3.25
C MET A 104 4.46 4.45 -4.47
N THR A 105 5.12 3.30 -4.51
CA THR A 105 5.84 2.82 -5.68
C THR A 105 5.25 1.47 -6.04
N LEU A 106 4.99 1.25 -7.32
CA LEU A 106 4.51 -0.02 -7.84
C LEU A 106 5.43 -0.46 -8.96
N VAL A 107 5.90 -1.71 -8.89
CA VAL A 107 6.79 -2.28 -9.90
C VAL A 107 6.36 -3.70 -10.24
N GLN A 108 6.61 -4.09 -11.47
CA GLN A 108 6.49 -5.49 -11.88
C GLN A 108 7.79 -6.21 -11.57
N VAL A 109 7.68 -7.38 -10.98
CA VAL A 109 8.81 -8.26 -10.70
C VAL A 109 8.63 -9.57 -11.45
N GLN A 110 9.72 -10.29 -11.65
CA GLN A 110 9.68 -11.55 -12.38
C GLN A 110 9.01 -12.65 -11.57
N ALA A 111 9.22 -12.67 -10.27
CA ALA A 111 8.65 -13.68 -9.37
C ALA A 111 8.59 -13.15 -7.95
N LEU A 112 7.67 -13.68 -7.18
CA LEU A 112 7.61 -13.50 -5.73
C LEU A 112 8.04 -14.79 -5.06
N LEU A 113 8.42 -14.71 -3.79
CA LEU A 113 8.83 -15.90 -3.05
C LEU A 113 7.69 -16.92 -2.97
N GLU A 114 6.47 -16.44 -2.73
CA GLU A 114 5.27 -17.29 -2.73
C GLU A 114 4.87 -17.62 -4.17
N PRO A 115 4.89 -18.90 -4.58
CA PRO A 115 4.75 -19.27 -6.01
C PRO A 115 3.43 -18.83 -6.66
N ASN A 116 2.34 -18.78 -5.89
CA ASN A 116 1.02 -18.46 -6.43
C ASN A 116 0.60 -17.02 -6.16
N ALA A 117 1.49 -16.19 -5.61
CA ALA A 117 1.16 -14.82 -5.32
C ALA A 117 1.21 -13.96 -6.59
N ALA A 118 0.21 -13.11 -6.76
CA ALA A 118 0.15 -12.12 -7.83
C ALA A 118 0.66 -10.75 -7.39
N VAL A 119 0.74 -10.53 -6.07
CA VAL A 119 1.09 -9.24 -5.49
C VAL A 119 1.70 -9.42 -4.10
N GLU A 120 2.64 -8.54 -3.78
CA GLU A 120 3.20 -8.41 -2.42
C GLU A 120 3.23 -6.94 -2.07
N ILE A 121 2.85 -6.60 -0.84
CA ILE A 121 2.79 -5.21 -0.36
C ILE A 121 3.61 -5.08 0.91
N GLU A 122 4.53 -4.13 0.93
CA GLU A 122 5.25 -3.73 2.14
C GLU A 122 4.90 -2.28 2.46
N ALA A 123 5.11 -1.87 3.70
CA ALA A 123 4.76 -0.52 4.12
C ALA A 123 5.69 -0.03 5.23
N THR A 124 5.74 1.29 5.37
CA THR A 124 6.30 1.95 6.53
C THR A 124 5.23 2.87 7.10
N ALA A 125 4.97 2.73 8.38
CA ALA A 125 4.00 3.55 9.08
C ALA A 125 4.70 4.42 10.13
N VAL A 126 4.07 5.53 10.48
CA VAL A 126 4.55 6.43 11.52
C VAL A 126 3.43 6.60 12.53
N LEU A 127 3.64 6.10 13.73
CA LEU A 127 2.64 6.10 14.79
C LEU A 127 2.92 7.22 15.78
N PRO A 128 1.87 7.70 16.45
CA PRO A 128 2.05 8.70 17.51
C PRO A 128 2.86 8.18 18.69
#